data_842ac29dda8da69b5ef13be973e68312
#
_entry.id   842ac29dda8da69b5ef13be973e68312
#
_cell.length_a   1.000
_cell.length_b   1.000
_cell.length_c   1.000
_cell.angle_alpha   90.00
_cell.angle_beta   90.00
_cell.angle_gamma   90.00
#
_symmetry.space_group_name_H-M   'P 1'
#
loop_
_entity.id
_entity.type
_entity.pdbx_description
1 polymer ?
#
loop_
_entity_poly.entity_id
_entity_poly.type
_entity_poly.pdbx_seq_one_letter_code
_entity_poly.pdbx_strand_id
1 'polypeptide(L)'
;MSGMKLGLGLYRDMLDRDHMRFARQCGCTHLIIHLANYYSGGDANIVTATDATHNYGVSTAHDPIWQEDSLRGLQRMAAEEGLEIYGIENFDPADWYDVLLDGPRRAEQMENLKAIIRRTGRLGIRAFGYNFSLAGVWGHQKRAAARGGATSTCFDASLLDLNAPIPNGQVWNMTYAPGDGGFMPPVSSAELWERLKRFLDEMLPVAEEAGVELALHPDDPPMPELRRTPRMVYQPSLYDRLISLNPSPANMLEFCMGSLQEMTEGNLYDEIDHFAGAKRISYVHFRNVRGKVPCYDEVFLDEGDIDMLRALSRFQANGFKGVLIPDHTPLITCRAPWYAGMSYALGYMRAAFTMLDKGLL
;
A
#
# COMPACT_ATOMS: atom_id res chain seq x y z
N MET A 1 5.13 10.68 -25.20
CA MET A 1 4.99 10.79 -23.72
C MET A 1 4.58 9.43 -23.21
N SER A 2 5.19 8.93 -22.16
CA SER A 2 4.98 7.57 -21.60
C SER A 2 3.52 7.31 -21.19
N GLY A 3 2.78 8.37 -20.88
CA GLY A 3 1.41 8.28 -20.35
C GLY A 3 1.32 7.89 -18.88
N MET A 4 2.44 7.48 -18.25
CA MET A 4 2.54 7.24 -16.82
C MET A 4 2.40 8.55 -16.04
N LYS A 5 1.88 8.47 -14.83
CA LYS A 5 1.52 9.60 -13.99
C LYS A 5 2.35 9.60 -12.72
N LEU A 6 2.92 10.75 -12.37
CA LEU A 6 3.62 10.91 -11.09
C LEU A 6 2.60 11.25 -10.01
N GLY A 7 2.61 10.48 -8.95
CA GLY A 7 1.77 10.67 -7.78
C GLY A 7 2.53 10.71 -6.47
N LEU A 8 1.81 11.02 -5.40
CA LEU A 8 2.29 10.95 -4.02
C LEU A 8 1.22 10.30 -3.14
N GLY A 9 1.66 9.39 -2.27
CA GLY A 9 0.86 8.88 -1.16
C GLY A 9 0.77 9.91 -0.04
N LEU A 10 -0.43 10.25 0.41
CA LEU A 10 -0.64 11.13 1.55
C LEU A 10 -1.43 10.41 2.64
N TYR A 11 -0.86 10.34 3.83
CA TYR A 11 -1.52 9.80 5.01
C TYR A 11 -2.58 10.74 5.55
N ARG A 12 -3.45 10.23 6.41
CA ARG A 12 -4.61 10.95 6.94
C ARG A 12 -4.28 12.30 7.55
N ASP A 13 -3.22 12.40 8.31
CA ASP A 13 -2.71 13.62 8.96
C ASP A 13 -2.05 14.61 7.99
N MET A 14 -1.82 14.17 6.74
CA MET A 14 -1.27 14.97 5.64
C MET A 14 -2.32 15.40 4.62
N LEU A 15 -3.61 15.14 4.86
CA LEU A 15 -4.68 15.50 3.93
C LEU A 15 -5.08 16.96 4.07
N ASP A 16 -4.12 17.85 3.88
CA ASP A 16 -4.26 19.30 3.94
C ASP A 16 -3.68 19.99 2.68
N ARG A 17 -3.92 21.29 2.59
CA ARG A 17 -3.50 22.08 1.45
C ARG A 17 -1.98 22.17 1.28
N ASP A 18 -1.24 22.22 2.38
CA ASP A 18 0.22 22.42 2.32
C ASP A 18 0.91 21.16 1.80
N HIS A 19 0.49 19.97 2.23
CA HIS A 19 1.00 18.69 1.69
C HIS A 19 0.59 18.49 0.23
N MET A 20 -0.65 18.85 -0.15
CA MET A 20 -1.08 18.79 -1.55
C MET A 20 -0.29 19.75 -2.43
N ARG A 21 -0.06 20.97 -1.95
CA ARG A 21 0.78 21.96 -2.65
C ARG A 21 2.24 21.48 -2.78
N PHE A 22 2.79 20.87 -1.74
CA PHE A 22 4.09 20.25 -1.79
C PHE A 22 4.16 19.16 -2.89
N ALA A 23 3.19 18.26 -2.95
CA ALA A 23 3.12 17.25 -4.01
C ALA A 23 3.13 17.92 -5.39
N ARG A 24 2.32 18.96 -5.58
CA ARG A 24 2.26 19.70 -6.84
C ARG A 24 3.59 20.39 -7.19
N GLN A 25 4.25 20.99 -6.21
CA GLN A 25 5.57 21.64 -6.39
C GLN A 25 6.65 20.62 -6.77
N CYS A 26 6.60 19.39 -6.26
CA CYS A 26 7.47 18.28 -6.66
C CYS A 26 7.10 17.69 -8.04
N GLY A 27 6.03 18.18 -8.69
CA GLY A 27 5.63 17.81 -10.03
C GLY A 27 4.62 16.68 -10.11
N CYS A 28 4.02 16.27 -9.00
CA CYS A 28 2.92 15.32 -8.99
C CYS A 28 1.69 15.89 -9.71
N THR A 29 0.91 15.00 -10.28
CA THR A 29 -0.38 15.27 -10.90
C THR A 29 -1.51 14.51 -10.22
N HIS A 30 -1.17 13.48 -9.46
CA HIS A 30 -2.13 12.57 -8.83
C HIS A 30 -1.76 12.30 -7.37
N LEU A 31 -2.76 11.90 -6.58
CA LEU A 31 -2.62 11.48 -5.20
C LEU A 31 -3.20 10.08 -4.99
N ILE A 32 -2.55 9.29 -4.16
CA ILE A 32 -3.14 8.15 -3.46
C ILE A 32 -3.32 8.60 -2.01
N ILE A 33 -4.54 8.48 -1.46
CA ILE A 33 -4.82 8.97 -0.11
C ILE A 33 -5.13 7.83 0.84
N HIS A 34 -4.61 7.92 2.07
CA HIS A 34 -4.90 6.99 3.14
C HIS A 34 -5.86 7.63 4.14
N LEU A 35 -7.02 7.04 4.30
CA LEU A 35 -8.05 7.55 5.23
C LEU A 35 -7.99 6.87 6.59
N ALA A 36 -7.40 5.66 6.67
CA ALA A 36 -7.17 4.98 7.92
C ALA A 36 -6.15 5.74 8.78
N ASN A 37 -6.42 5.81 10.09
CA ASN A 37 -5.54 6.50 11.03
C ASN A 37 -4.45 5.57 11.56
N TYR A 38 -3.42 5.33 10.75
CA TYR A 38 -2.32 4.43 11.12
C TYR A 38 -1.53 4.89 12.34
N TYR A 39 -1.48 6.19 12.57
CA TYR A 39 -0.59 6.83 13.54
C TYR A 39 -1.40 7.69 14.50
N SER A 40 -2.07 7.10 15.47
CA SER A 40 -2.83 7.88 16.45
C SER A 40 -1.90 8.81 17.24
N GLY A 41 -1.94 10.10 16.93
CA GLY A 41 -1.16 11.13 17.62
C GLY A 41 0.30 11.26 17.14
N GLY A 42 0.67 10.66 16.02
CA GLY A 42 2.01 10.73 15.44
C GLY A 42 2.06 11.60 14.19
N ASP A 43 3.03 12.48 14.13
CA ASP A 43 3.50 13.09 12.89
C ASP A 43 4.21 12.00 12.06
N ALA A 44 3.83 11.79 10.79
CA ALA A 44 4.51 10.86 9.89
C ALA A 44 6.01 11.19 9.74
N ASN A 45 6.42 12.44 9.99
CA ASN A 45 7.83 12.82 10.10
C ASN A 45 8.52 12.22 11.33
N ILE A 46 7.75 11.80 12.33
CA ILE A 46 8.22 11.27 13.61
C ILE A 46 7.85 9.80 13.75
N VAL A 47 7.28 9.15 12.76
CA VAL A 47 7.08 7.71 12.81
C VAL A 47 8.45 7.04 12.91
N THR A 48 8.92 7.18 14.11
CA THR A 48 9.88 6.25 14.66
C THR A 48 9.20 4.91 14.59
N ALA A 49 9.86 3.99 14.00
CA ALA A 49 9.58 2.60 13.98
C ALA A 49 8.40 2.23 14.86
N THR A 50 7.41 1.72 14.28
CA THR A 50 6.69 0.68 14.94
C THR A 50 7.71 -0.39 15.23
N ASP A 51 8.38 -0.28 16.35
CA ASP A 51 9.04 -1.45 16.84
C ASP A 51 7.95 -2.52 17.05
N ALA A 52 8.32 -3.77 17.10
CA ALA A 52 7.39 -4.89 17.30
C ALA A 52 6.55 -4.76 18.59
N THR A 53 6.79 -3.75 19.40
CA THR A 53 6.16 -3.50 20.69
C THR A 53 5.09 -2.41 20.64
N HIS A 54 5.06 -1.58 19.59
CA HIS A 54 4.11 -0.48 19.45
C HIS A 54 3.09 -0.77 18.35
N ASN A 55 1.82 -0.75 18.73
CA ASN A 55 0.71 -0.85 17.78
C ASN A 55 0.66 0.41 16.92
N TYR A 56 0.34 0.23 15.65
CA TYR A 56 -0.20 1.31 14.84
C TYR A 56 -1.46 1.87 15.50
N GLY A 57 -2.02 2.92 14.95
CA GLY A 57 -3.11 3.64 15.55
C GLY A 57 -4.32 2.83 15.99
N VAL A 58 -5.25 3.52 16.58
CA VAL A 58 -6.56 3.00 16.96
C VAL A 58 -7.53 3.32 15.84
N SER A 59 -8.14 2.29 15.31
CA SER A 59 -9.14 2.36 14.26
C SER A 59 -10.51 2.68 14.85
N THR A 60 -11.29 3.53 14.19
CA THR A 60 -12.62 3.94 14.63
C THR A 60 -13.65 3.68 13.54
N ALA A 61 -14.63 2.82 13.83
CA ALA A 61 -15.68 2.52 12.88
C ALA A 61 -16.52 3.75 12.53
N HIS A 62 -16.95 3.81 11.27
CA HIS A 62 -17.81 4.89 10.75
C HIS A 62 -17.21 6.31 10.89
N ASP A 63 -15.89 6.42 10.80
CA ASP A 63 -15.21 7.71 10.85
C ASP A 63 -15.77 8.66 9.76
N PRO A 64 -16.12 9.93 10.12
CA PRO A 64 -16.70 10.88 9.18
C PRO A 64 -15.87 11.17 7.92
N ILE A 65 -14.55 10.92 7.95
CA ILE A 65 -13.69 11.12 6.78
C ILE A 65 -14.12 10.25 5.59
N TRP A 66 -14.73 9.09 5.86
CA TRP A 66 -15.24 8.18 4.84
C TRP A 66 -16.55 8.62 4.20
N GLN A 67 -17.18 9.70 4.68
CA GLN A 67 -18.43 10.21 4.12
C GLN A 67 -18.18 10.95 2.80
N GLU A 68 -19.19 10.93 1.93
CA GLU A 68 -19.08 11.51 0.58
C GLU A 68 -18.72 12.99 0.60
N ASP A 69 -19.29 13.76 1.52
CA ASP A 69 -19.03 15.20 1.64
C ASP A 69 -17.58 15.49 2.05
N SER A 70 -17.01 14.68 2.95
CA SER A 70 -15.61 14.77 3.35
C SER A 70 -14.68 14.49 2.17
N LEU A 71 -14.94 13.40 1.43
CA LEU A 71 -14.18 13.03 0.24
C LEU A 71 -14.30 14.08 -0.87
N ARG A 72 -15.47 14.65 -1.11
CA ARG A 72 -15.66 15.78 -2.02
C ARG A 72 -14.88 17.02 -1.58
N GLY A 73 -14.79 17.25 -0.27
CA GLY A 73 -13.94 18.30 0.31
C GLY A 73 -12.47 18.11 -0.05
N LEU A 74 -11.94 16.90 0.13
CA LEU A 74 -10.57 16.54 -0.24
C LEU A 74 -10.32 16.66 -1.75
N GLN A 75 -11.26 16.20 -2.59
CA GLN A 75 -11.15 16.35 -4.03
C GLN A 75 -11.10 17.82 -4.48
N ARG A 76 -11.95 18.68 -3.90
CA ARG A 76 -11.90 20.12 -4.20
C ARG A 76 -10.55 20.73 -3.81
N MET A 77 -10.06 20.39 -2.62
CA MET A 77 -8.75 20.87 -2.16
C MET A 77 -7.62 20.43 -3.09
N ALA A 78 -7.61 19.16 -3.49
CA ALA A 78 -6.64 18.62 -4.45
C ALA A 78 -6.74 19.34 -5.81
N ALA A 79 -7.95 19.52 -6.34
CA ALA A 79 -8.19 20.19 -7.62
C ALA A 79 -7.74 21.66 -7.60
N GLU A 80 -7.92 22.37 -6.49
CA GLU A 80 -7.44 23.75 -6.33
C GLU A 80 -5.90 23.84 -6.38
N GLU A 81 -5.19 22.79 -5.98
CA GLU A 81 -3.73 22.70 -6.14
C GLU A 81 -3.31 22.03 -7.48
N GLY A 82 -4.26 21.73 -8.37
CA GLY A 82 -4.00 21.13 -9.68
C GLY A 82 -3.63 19.65 -9.62
N LEU A 83 -4.22 18.92 -8.66
CA LEU A 83 -4.04 17.48 -8.43
C LEU A 83 -5.36 16.73 -8.57
N GLU A 84 -5.29 15.45 -8.90
CA GLU A 84 -6.40 14.52 -8.94
C GLU A 84 -6.20 13.42 -7.89
N ILE A 85 -7.21 13.09 -7.11
CA ILE A 85 -7.20 11.91 -6.26
C ILE A 85 -7.49 10.70 -7.15
N TYR A 86 -6.46 9.88 -7.39
CA TYR A 86 -6.55 8.69 -8.22
C TYR A 86 -7.07 7.48 -7.47
N GLY A 87 -6.66 7.33 -6.21
CA GLY A 87 -7.04 6.18 -5.42
C GLY A 87 -7.09 6.46 -3.92
N ILE A 88 -7.79 5.57 -3.23
CA ILE A 88 -7.79 5.44 -1.77
C ILE A 88 -7.09 4.14 -1.44
N GLU A 89 -6.26 4.12 -0.41
CA GLU A 89 -5.53 2.95 0.00
C GLU A 89 -5.90 2.52 1.40
N ASN A 90 -6.23 1.24 1.52
CA ASN A 90 -6.66 0.49 2.69
C ASN A 90 -8.00 0.90 3.31
N PHE A 91 -8.80 -0.10 3.62
CA PHE A 91 -9.96 0.03 4.49
C PHE A 91 -9.51 0.26 5.94
N ASP A 92 -10.31 1.01 6.69
CA ASP A 92 -10.08 1.13 8.13
C ASP A 92 -10.41 -0.21 8.82
N PRO A 93 -9.49 -0.77 9.63
CA PRO A 93 -9.69 -2.06 10.28
C PRO A 93 -10.99 -2.17 11.08
N ALA A 94 -11.48 -1.12 11.73
CA ALA A 94 -12.73 -1.15 12.46
C ALA A 94 -13.96 -1.36 11.58
N ASP A 95 -13.85 -1.06 10.28
CA ASP A 95 -14.95 -1.21 9.33
C ASP A 95 -14.96 -2.59 8.63
N TRP A 96 -13.92 -3.45 8.81
CA TRP A 96 -13.87 -4.72 8.11
C TRP A 96 -13.12 -5.87 8.82
N TYR A 97 -12.77 -5.73 10.10
CA TYR A 97 -12.03 -6.78 10.83
C TYR A 97 -12.72 -8.15 10.79
N ASP A 98 -14.03 -8.22 10.88
CA ASP A 98 -14.77 -9.48 10.80
C ASP A 98 -14.86 -10.05 9.37
N VAL A 99 -14.57 -9.26 8.35
CA VAL A 99 -14.35 -9.77 6.99
C VAL A 99 -13.05 -10.58 6.93
N LEU A 100 -12.01 -10.07 7.60
CA LEU A 100 -10.71 -10.76 7.72
C LEU A 100 -10.79 -11.96 8.67
N LEU A 101 -11.49 -11.83 9.81
CA LEU A 101 -11.57 -12.83 10.87
C LEU A 101 -12.65 -13.89 10.65
N ASP A 102 -13.57 -13.68 9.68
CA ASP A 102 -14.79 -14.46 9.48
C ASP A 102 -15.73 -14.41 10.71
N GLY A 103 -15.80 -13.23 11.33
CA GLY A 103 -16.53 -13.01 12.56
C GLY A 103 -18.01 -12.68 12.37
N PRO A 104 -18.75 -12.47 13.49
CA PRO A 104 -20.21 -12.33 13.48
C PRO A 104 -20.70 -11.07 12.75
N ARG A 105 -19.91 -10.02 12.65
CA ARG A 105 -20.28 -8.78 11.94
C ARG A 105 -19.90 -8.77 10.46
N ARG A 106 -19.39 -9.89 9.92
CA ARG A 106 -18.92 -9.96 8.54
C ARG A 106 -19.95 -9.43 7.54
N ALA A 107 -21.21 -9.86 7.65
CA ALA A 107 -22.27 -9.45 6.73
C ALA A 107 -22.53 -7.94 6.77
N GLU A 108 -22.62 -7.36 7.96
CA GLU A 108 -22.78 -5.92 8.17
C GLU A 108 -21.58 -5.14 7.58
N GLN A 109 -20.36 -5.59 7.89
CA GLN A 109 -19.14 -4.95 7.42
C GLN A 109 -19.01 -5.05 5.89
N MET A 110 -19.38 -6.17 5.27
CA MET A 110 -19.40 -6.29 3.82
C MET A 110 -20.34 -5.27 3.15
N GLU A 111 -21.53 -5.02 3.71
CA GLU A 111 -22.42 -3.98 3.17
C GLU A 111 -21.83 -2.58 3.33
N ASN A 112 -21.12 -2.31 4.44
CA ASN A 112 -20.40 -1.06 4.62
C ASN A 112 -19.28 -0.87 3.58
N LEU A 113 -18.45 -1.90 3.36
CA LEU A 113 -17.41 -1.86 2.34
C LEU A 113 -17.98 -1.64 0.92
N LYS A 114 -19.08 -2.32 0.58
CA LYS A 114 -19.78 -2.10 -0.69
C LYS A 114 -20.25 -0.65 -0.83
N ALA A 115 -20.76 -0.05 0.25
CA ALA A 115 -21.15 1.36 0.27
C ALA A 115 -19.94 2.30 0.07
N ILE A 116 -18.79 1.98 0.66
CA ILE A 116 -17.53 2.71 0.46
C ILE A 116 -17.11 2.65 -1.02
N ILE A 117 -17.10 1.47 -1.64
CA ILE A 117 -16.71 1.32 -3.05
C ILE A 117 -17.67 2.06 -3.99
N ARG A 118 -18.99 1.95 -3.78
CA ARG A 118 -19.97 2.71 -4.57
C ARG A 118 -19.75 4.23 -4.44
N ARG A 119 -19.41 4.71 -3.25
CA ARG A 119 -19.09 6.11 -2.98
C ARG A 119 -17.84 6.54 -3.72
N THR A 120 -16.78 5.73 -3.65
CA THR A 120 -15.52 5.93 -4.38
C THR A 120 -15.78 6.09 -5.88
N GLY A 121 -16.60 5.21 -6.46
CA GLY A 121 -16.97 5.28 -7.88
C GLY A 121 -17.82 6.52 -8.23
N ARG A 122 -18.80 6.90 -7.39
CA ARG A 122 -19.59 8.14 -7.62
C ARG A 122 -18.74 9.41 -7.62
N LEU A 123 -17.62 9.37 -6.93
CA LEU A 123 -16.63 10.46 -6.89
C LEU A 123 -15.64 10.41 -8.05
N GLY A 124 -15.71 9.39 -8.91
CA GLY A 124 -14.78 9.20 -10.01
C GLY A 124 -13.38 8.79 -9.59
N ILE A 125 -13.19 8.37 -8.34
CA ILE A 125 -11.91 7.84 -7.83
C ILE A 125 -11.77 6.42 -8.39
N ARG A 126 -10.65 6.18 -9.09
CA ARG A 126 -10.48 4.99 -9.91
C ARG A 126 -10.03 3.77 -9.14
N ALA A 127 -9.09 3.93 -8.22
CA ALA A 127 -8.44 2.82 -7.54
C ALA A 127 -8.84 2.74 -6.07
N PHE A 128 -8.95 1.52 -5.56
CA PHE A 128 -9.05 1.25 -4.14
C PHE A 128 -8.05 0.14 -3.79
N GLY A 129 -6.93 0.54 -3.17
CA GLY A 129 -5.91 -0.37 -2.67
C GLY A 129 -6.38 -1.09 -1.41
N TYR A 130 -6.00 -2.32 -1.22
CA TYR A 130 -6.28 -3.05 0.02
C TYR A 130 -5.24 -4.14 0.29
N ASN A 131 -5.10 -4.49 1.56
CA ASN A 131 -4.20 -5.55 2.01
C ASN A 131 -5.00 -6.58 2.81
N PHE A 132 -5.17 -7.79 2.30
CA PHE A 132 -5.93 -8.87 2.95
C PHE A 132 -5.03 -9.67 3.89
N SER A 133 -4.62 -9.05 4.99
CA SER A 133 -3.66 -9.59 5.93
C SER A 133 -4.12 -9.44 7.37
N LEU A 134 -3.86 -10.45 8.22
CA LEU A 134 -4.12 -10.40 9.66
C LEU A 134 -2.99 -9.70 10.41
N ALA A 135 -1.74 -9.97 10.03
CA ALA A 135 -0.56 -9.40 10.67
C ALA A 135 -0.15 -8.01 10.11
N GLY A 136 -0.67 -7.62 8.92
CA GLY A 136 -0.31 -6.35 8.28
C GLY A 136 1.18 -6.24 8.02
N VAL A 137 1.73 -5.08 8.30
CA VAL A 137 3.17 -4.76 8.13
C VAL A 137 3.97 -4.95 9.43
N TRP A 138 3.52 -5.81 10.32
CA TRP A 138 4.19 -6.06 11.59
C TRP A 138 5.62 -6.56 11.39
N GLY A 139 6.51 -6.10 12.24
CA GLY A 139 7.92 -6.50 12.24
C GLY A 139 8.86 -5.53 11.54
N HIS A 140 8.32 -4.53 10.84
CA HIS A 140 9.16 -3.47 10.33
C HIS A 140 9.87 -2.72 11.45
N GLN A 141 11.12 -2.38 11.22
CA GLN A 141 12.01 -1.66 12.13
C GLN A 141 12.55 -0.41 11.42
N LYS A 142 13.24 0.44 12.15
CA LYS A 142 13.98 1.57 11.58
C LYS A 142 15.45 1.44 11.95
N ARG A 143 16.33 1.57 10.97
CA ARG A 143 17.78 1.64 11.20
C ARG A 143 18.47 2.57 10.21
N ALA A 144 19.69 2.97 10.52
CA ALA A 144 20.52 3.83 9.67
C ALA A 144 21.15 3.00 8.55
N ALA A 145 20.32 2.45 7.64
CA ALA A 145 20.75 1.49 6.62
C ALA A 145 20.98 2.10 5.24
N ALA A 146 20.38 3.25 4.95
CA ALA A 146 20.54 3.92 3.67
C ALA A 146 21.80 4.79 3.64
N ARG A 147 22.21 5.22 2.45
CA ARG A 147 23.40 6.02 2.18
C ARG A 147 23.57 7.18 3.18
N GLY A 148 24.78 7.36 3.66
CA GLY A 148 25.14 8.41 4.63
C GLY A 148 24.54 8.20 6.02
N GLY A 149 24.03 7.02 6.33
CA GLY A 149 23.38 6.71 7.59
C GLY A 149 21.95 7.25 7.70
N ALA A 150 21.28 7.53 6.58
CA ALA A 150 19.88 7.92 6.57
C ALA A 150 19.02 6.78 7.15
N THR A 151 18.10 7.14 8.04
CA THR A 151 17.19 6.17 8.67
C THR A 151 16.14 5.70 7.69
N SER A 152 15.98 4.40 7.58
CA SER A 152 14.99 3.79 6.69
C SER A 152 14.23 2.66 7.37
N THR A 153 13.11 2.27 6.77
CA THR A 153 12.40 1.05 7.14
C THR A 153 13.25 -0.16 6.78
N CYS A 154 13.20 -1.18 7.60
CA CYS A 154 13.89 -2.43 7.38
C CYS A 154 13.12 -3.59 8.01
N PHE A 155 13.50 -4.80 7.65
CA PHE A 155 13.02 -6.01 8.29
C PHE A 155 14.20 -6.91 8.58
N ASP A 156 14.27 -7.43 9.79
CA ASP A 156 15.26 -8.44 10.20
C ASP A 156 14.58 -9.44 11.14
N ALA A 157 14.24 -10.60 10.57
CA ALA A 157 13.55 -11.67 11.29
C ALA A 157 14.33 -12.18 12.51
N SER A 158 15.65 -12.04 12.50
CA SER A 158 16.49 -12.51 13.64
C SER A 158 16.30 -11.70 14.92
N LEU A 159 15.73 -10.51 14.81
CA LEU A 159 15.46 -9.60 15.92
C LEU A 159 14.04 -9.73 16.48
N LEU A 160 13.22 -10.65 15.95
CA LEU A 160 11.79 -10.72 16.20
C LEU A 160 11.37 -12.13 16.69
N ASP A 161 10.36 -12.18 17.53
CA ASP A 161 9.59 -13.42 17.75
C ASP A 161 8.49 -13.51 16.69
N LEU A 162 8.79 -14.11 15.54
CA LEU A 162 7.85 -14.27 14.44
C LEU A 162 6.59 -15.04 14.83
N ASN A 163 6.62 -15.77 15.96
CA ASN A 163 5.50 -16.54 16.49
C ASN A 163 4.71 -15.78 17.57
N ALA A 164 5.06 -14.52 17.87
CA ALA A 164 4.30 -13.71 18.81
C ALA A 164 2.83 -13.62 18.38
N PRO A 165 1.86 -14.09 19.19
CA PRO A 165 0.46 -14.13 18.75
C PRO A 165 -0.12 -12.72 18.61
N ILE A 166 -1.15 -12.57 17.77
CA ILE A 166 -1.90 -11.32 17.63
C ILE A 166 -2.90 -11.23 18.79
N PRO A 167 -2.89 -10.17 19.61
CA PRO A 167 -3.91 -9.97 20.64
C PRO A 167 -5.32 -9.84 20.05
N ASN A 168 -6.34 -10.33 20.75
CA ASN A 168 -7.72 -10.04 20.40
C ASN A 168 -7.95 -8.52 20.38
N GLY A 169 -8.81 -8.04 19.48
CA GLY A 169 -9.03 -6.61 19.28
C GLY A 169 -8.06 -5.96 18.31
N GLN A 170 -7.14 -6.73 17.71
CA GLN A 170 -6.18 -6.25 16.71
C GLN A 170 -6.28 -7.03 15.41
N VAL A 171 -6.20 -6.33 14.29
CA VAL A 171 -5.90 -6.87 12.95
C VAL A 171 -5.07 -5.84 12.20
N TRP A 172 -4.31 -6.31 11.25
CA TRP A 172 -3.49 -5.44 10.39
C TRP A 172 -2.60 -4.49 11.22
N ASN A 173 -2.13 -4.96 12.39
CA ASN A 173 -1.34 -4.22 13.37
C ASN A 173 -2.05 -2.99 14.02
N MET A 174 -3.35 -2.82 13.81
CA MET A 174 -4.15 -1.74 14.39
C MET A 174 -5.15 -2.30 15.42
N THR A 175 -5.46 -1.49 16.43
CA THR A 175 -6.46 -1.82 17.45
C THR A 175 -7.84 -1.36 16.98
N TYR A 176 -8.78 -2.28 16.81
CA TYR A 176 -10.17 -2.01 16.45
C TYR A 176 -11.15 -2.15 17.62
N ALA A 177 -10.72 -2.81 18.69
CA ALA A 177 -11.51 -2.98 19.91
C ALA A 177 -10.58 -3.17 21.13
N PRO A 178 -11.07 -2.90 22.36
CA PRO A 178 -10.33 -3.27 23.56
C PRO A 178 -10.01 -4.77 23.58
N GLY A 179 -8.78 -5.12 23.91
CA GLY A 179 -8.39 -6.52 24.10
C GLY A 179 -9.04 -7.13 25.35
N ASP A 180 -9.30 -8.42 25.30
CA ASP A 180 -9.83 -9.21 26.43
C ASP A 180 -8.75 -10.02 27.16
N GLY A 181 -7.48 -9.79 26.82
CA GLY A 181 -6.32 -10.54 27.31
C GLY A 181 -6.07 -11.86 26.57
N GLY A 182 -6.91 -12.21 25.60
CA GLY A 182 -6.73 -13.38 24.75
C GLY A 182 -6.00 -13.04 23.45
N PHE A 183 -5.84 -14.07 22.61
CA PHE A 183 -5.14 -13.97 21.34
C PHE A 183 -6.01 -14.54 20.21
N MET A 184 -5.77 -14.03 19.02
CA MET A 184 -6.39 -14.53 17.79
C MET A 184 -6.12 -16.05 17.64
N PRO A 185 -7.15 -16.85 17.38
CA PRO A 185 -6.96 -18.28 17.11
C PRO A 185 -6.14 -18.48 15.84
N PRO A 186 -5.41 -19.60 15.73
CA PRO A 186 -4.70 -19.94 14.49
C PRO A 186 -5.65 -19.98 13.29
N VAL A 187 -5.17 -19.47 12.16
CA VAL A 187 -5.88 -19.50 10.88
C VAL A 187 -4.99 -20.20 9.87
N SER A 188 -5.51 -21.18 9.16
CA SER A 188 -4.77 -21.84 8.08
C SER A 188 -4.72 -21.00 6.80
N SER A 189 -3.73 -21.26 5.96
CA SER A 189 -3.63 -20.63 4.64
C SER A 189 -4.87 -20.92 3.77
N ALA A 190 -5.38 -22.14 3.83
CA ALA A 190 -6.58 -22.52 3.07
C ALA A 190 -7.81 -21.71 3.50
N GLU A 191 -8.01 -21.53 4.81
CA GLU A 191 -9.11 -20.71 5.35
C GLU A 191 -8.98 -19.25 4.93
N LEU A 192 -7.78 -18.67 5.00
CA LEU A 192 -7.59 -17.26 4.65
C LEU A 192 -7.82 -17.03 3.14
N TRP A 193 -7.37 -17.96 2.28
CA TRP A 193 -7.65 -17.92 0.83
C TRP A 193 -9.15 -18.07 0.54
N GLU A 194 -9.89 -18.88 1.30
CA GLU A 194 -11.34 -18.99 1.15
C GLU A 194 -12.06 -17.71 1.59
N ARG A 195 -11.60 -17.07 2.68
CA ARG A 195 -12.12 -15.77 3.11
C ARG A 195 -11.89 -14.70 2.04
N LEU A 196 -10.69 -14.65 1.46
CA LEU A 196 -10.38 -13.72 0.37
C LEU A 196 -11.25 -13.99 -0.86
N LYS A 197 -11.43 -15.27 -1.23
CA LYS A 197 -12.31 -15.62 -2.36
C LYS A 197 -13.73 -15.12 -2.14
N ARG A 198 -14.32 -15.37 -0.97
CA ARG A 198 -15.66 -14.89 -0.61
C ARG A 198 -15.75 -13.36 -0.63
N PHE A 199 -14.73 -12.68 -0.14
CA PHE A 199 -14.63 -11.22 -0.22
C PHE A 199 -14.66 -10.74 -1.68
N LEU A 200 -13.83 -11.32 -2.54
CA LEU A 200 -13.75 -10.96 -3.96
C LEU A 200 -15.07 -11.24 -4.69
N ASP A 201 -15.68 -12.40 -4.46
CA ASP A 201 -16.94 -12.77 -5.12
C ASP A 201 -18.09 -11.80 -4.78
N GLU A 202 -18.08 -11.20 -3.59
CA GLU A 202 -19.07 -10.21 -3.18
C GLU A 202 -18.72 -8.78 -3.58
N MET A 203 -17.43 -8.42 -3.60
CA MET A 203 -16.98 -7.03 -3.82
C MET A 203 -16.77 -6.71 -5.29
N LEU A 204 -16.26 -7.65 -6.08
CA LEU A 204 -15.91 -7.37 -7.48
C LEU A 204 -17.10 -6.96 -8.35
N PRO A 205 -18.29 -7.58 -8.23
CA PRO A 205 -19.46 -7.07 -8.97
C PRO A 205 -19.81 -5.62 -8.63
N VAL A 206 -19.63 -5.22 -7.36
CA VAL A 206 -19.87 -3.85 -6.91
C VAL A 206 -18.80 -2.90 -7.43
N ALA A 207 -17.54 -3.33 -7.44
CA ALA A 207 -16.43 -2.57 -7.96
C ALA A 207 -16.57 -2.34 -9.49
N GLU A 208 -16.95 -3.36 -10.24
CA GLU A 208 -17.25 -3.25 -11.69
C GLU A 208 -18.38 -2.26 -11.95
N GLU A 209 -19.51 -2.38 -11.25
CA GLU A 209 -20.64 -1.45 -11.36
C GLU A 209 -20.20 0.00 -11.06
N ALA A 210 -19.37 0.17 -10.04
CA ALA A 210 -18.88 1.47 -9.60
C ALA A 210 -17.74 2.04 -10.48
N GLY A 211 -17.14 1.22 -11.36
CA GLY A 211 -15.97 1.59 -12.15
C GLY A 211 -14.70 1.75 -11.32
N VAL A 212 -14.58 1.01 -10.21
CA VAL A 212 -13.47 1.05 -9.27
C VAL A 212 -12.60 -0.20 -9.43
N GLU A 213 -11.30 -0.01 -9.52
CA GLU A 213 -10.30 -1.08 -9.50
C GLU A 213 -9.98 -1.46 -8.04
N LEU A 214 -10.26 -2.69 -7.64
CA LEU A 214 -9.82 -3.22 -6.34
C LEU A 214 -8.41 -3.78 -6.49
N ALA A 215 -7.44 -3.10 -5.89
CA ALA A 215 -6.02 -3.37 -6.06
C ALA A 215 -5.42 -3.98 -4.79
N LEU A 216 -5.04 -5.27 -4.83
CA LEU A 216 -4.41 -5.92 -3.69
C LEU A 216 -2.92 -5.60 -3.64
N HIS A 217 -2.46 -5.07 -2.47
CA HIS A 217 -1.05 -4.96 -2.12
C HIS A 217 -0.47 -6.33 -1.73
N PRO A 218 0.74 -6.70 -2.16
CA PRO A 218 1.39 -7.93 -1.70
C PRO A 218 1.69 -7.86 -0.21
N ASP A 219 1.90 -9.01 0.42
CA ASP A 219 2.30 -9.02 1.81
C ASP A 219 3.71 -8.43 2.00
N ASP A 220 3.84 -7.52 2.95
CA ASP A 220 5.08 -6.90 3.34
C ASP A 220 5.20 -6.93 4.88
N PRO A 221 6.23 -7.58 5.46
CA PRO A 221 7.27 -8.36 4.81
C PRO A 221 6.72 -9.64 4.15
N PRO A 222 7.30 -10.08 2.99
CA PRO A 222 6.81 -11.23 2.23
C PRO A 222 7.30 -12.57 2.81
N MET A 223 7.00 -12.80 4.09
CA MET A 223 7.23 -14.07 4.79
C MET A 223 6.06 -15.02 4.53
N PRO A 224 6.24 -16.35 4.49
CA PRO A 224 5.11 -17.28 4.31
C PRO A 224 4.14 -17.28 5.49
N GLU A 225 4.62 -16.97 6.67
CA GLU A 225 3.85 -16.86 7.90
C GLU A 225 4.43 -15.75 8.77
N LEU A 226 3.56 -15.02 9.48
CA LEU A 226 3.93 -13.99 10.43
C LEU A 226 2.91 -13.95 11.57
N ARG A 227 3.40 -13.94 12.83
CA ARG A 227 2.53 -13.91 14.02
C ARG A 227 1.51 -15.05 14.06
N ARG A 228 1.92 -16.27 13.67
CA ARG A 228 1.05 -17.46 13.57
C ARG A 228 -0.11 -17.30 12.60
N THR A 229 0.02 -16.41 11.64
CA THR A 229 -0.97 -16.19 10.57
C THR A 229 -0.33 -16.33 9.19
N PRO A 230 -1.00 -16.99 8.25
CA PRO A 230 -0.47 -17.13 6.89
C PRO A 230 -0.49 -15.80 6.16
N ARG A 231 0.41 -15.68 5.19
CA ARG A 231 0.45 -14.58 4.24
C ARG A 231 -0.18 -15.02 2.92
N MET A 232 -0.75 -14.08 2.18
CA MET A 232 -1.50 -14.38 0.95
C MET A 232 -0.61 -14.27 -0.28
N VAL A 233 0.05 -13.13 -0.47
CA VAL A 233 0.89 -12.86 -1.63
C VAL A 233 2.30 -12.50 -1.15
N TYR A 234 3.07 -13.53 -0.81
CA TYR A 234 4.46 -13.43 -0.39
C TYR A 234 5.46 -13.98 -1.43
N GLN A 235 4.97 -14.43 -2.59
CA GLN A 235 5.74 -14.78 -3.79
C GLN A 235 4.96 -14.34 -5.03
N PRO A 236 5.62 -14.03 -6.16
CA PRO A 236 4.95 -13.47 -7.34
C PRO A 236 3.87 -14.38 -7.92
N SER A 237 4.08 -15.70 -7.93
CA SER A 237 3.10 -16.69 -8.42
C SER A 237 1.75 -16.65 -7.67
N LEU A 238 1.72 -16.09 -6.46
CA LEU A 238 0.50 -15.95 -5.67
C LEU A 238 -0.38 -14.78 -6.17
N TYR A 239 0.16 -13.84 -6.92
CA TYR A 239 -0.63 -12.86 -7.66
C TYR A 239 -1.45 -13.53 -8.78
N ASP A 240 -0.87 -14.50 -9.51
CA ASP A 240 -1.63 -15.27 -10.49
C ASP A 240 -2.77 -16.06 -9.83
N ARG A 241 -2.51 -16.63 -8.66
CA ARG A 241 -3.56 -17.27 -7.85
C ARG A 241 -4.66 -16.29 -7.48
N LEU A 242 -4.32 -15.08 -6.99
CA LEU A 242 -5.28 -14.03 -6.64
C LEU A 242 -6.18 -13.67 -7.83
N ILE A 243 -5.57 -13.42 -9.00
CA ILE A 243 -6.31 -13.07 -10.21
C ILE A 243 -7.22 -14.22 -10.65
N SER A 244 -6.76 -15.46 -10.49
CA SER A 244 -7.50 -16.66 -10.86
C SER A 244 -8.68 -16.98 -9.93
N LEU A 245 -8.68 -16.47 -8.68
CA LEU A 245 -9.82 -16.63 -7.77
C LEU A 245 -11.11 -16.04 -8.35
N ASN A 246 -10.97 -14.90 -9.00
CA ASN A 246 -12.08 -14.25 -9.71
C ASN A 246 -11.48 -13.37 -10.83
N PRO A 247 -11.71 -13.71 -12.12
CA PRO A 247 -11.05 -13.07 -13.26
C PRO A 247 -11.65 -11.71 -13.64
N SER A 248 -12.46 -11.11 -12.79
CA SER A 248 -13.03 -9.77 -12.98
C SER A 248 -11.97 -8.76 -13.43
N PRO A 249 -12.29 -7.84 -14.36
CA PRO A 249 -11.39 -6.76 -14.74
C PRO A 249 -11.13 -5.76 -13.59
N ALA A 250 -11.99 -5.73 -12.56
CA ALA A 250 -11.80 -4.93 -11.36
C ALA A 250 -10.85 -5.58 -10.34
N ASN A 251 -10.50 -6.86 -10.49
CA ASN A 251 -9.51 -7.55 -9.66
C ASN A 251 -8.11 -7.20 -10.13
N MET A 252 -7.50 -6.21 -9.51
CA MET A 252 -6.26 -5.59 -9.92
C MET A 252 -5.18 -5.71 -8.85
N LEU A 253 -3.98 -5.26 -9.18
CA LEU A 253 -2.81 -5.27 -8.31
C LEU A 253 -2.40 -3.84 -7.96
N GLU A 254 -2.18 -3.61 -6.70
CA GLU A 254 -1.30 -2.59 -6.20
C GLU A 254 0.12 -3.15 -6.26
N PHE A 255 0.87 -2.73 -7.28
CA PHE A 255 2.14 -3.36 -7.61
C PHE A 255 3.28 -2.70 -6.85
N CYS A 256 3.63 -3.26 -5.70
CA CYS A 256 4.74 -2.77 -4.90
C CYS A 256 6.07 -3.39 -5.39
N MET A 257 6.90 -2.59 -6.07
CA MET A 257 8.18 -3.05 -6.57
C MET A 257 9.13 -3.48 -5.44
N GLY A 258 9.11 -2.75 -4.32
CA GLY A 258 9.89 -3.10 -3.13
C GLY A 258 9.53 -4.48 -2.62
N SER A 259 8.26 -4.70 -2.28
CA SER A 259 7.80 -5.99 -1.74
C SER A 259 8.05 -7.16 -2.70
N LEU A 260 7.89 -6.98 -4.02
CA LEU A 260 8.25 -8.03 -4.98
C LEU A 260 9.75 -8.31 -5.01
N GLN A 261 10.60 -7.29 -4.89
CA GLN A 261 12.05 -7.47 -4.85
C GLN A 261 12.51 -8.15 -3.55
N GLU A 262 11.79 -7.96 -2.46
CA GLU A 262 12.03 -8.62 -1.16
C GLU A 262 11.71 -10.11 -1.18
N MET A 263 10.87 -10.57 -2.11
CA MET A 263 10.50 -11.98 -2.29
C MET A 263 11.69 -12.84 -2.73
N THR A 264 11.69 -14.10 -2.34
CA THR A 264 12.79 -15.03 -2.66
C THR A 264 12.71 -15.63 -4.05
N GLU A 265 11.53 -15.67 -4.65
CA GLU A 265 11.26 -16.21 -5.99
C GLU A 265 10.99 -15.10 -7.00
N GLY A 266 11.02 -15.46 -8.28
CA GLY A 266 10.71 -14.58 -9.38
C GLY A 266 11.82 -13.58 -9.75
N ASN A 267 11.53 -12.78 -10.75
CA ASN A 267 12.35 -11.66 -11.21
C ASN A 267 11.44 -10.46 -11.43
N LEU A 268 11.69 -9.37 -10.73
CA LEU A 268 10.83 -8.18 -10.77
C LEU A 268 10.52 -7.68 -12.20
N TYR A 269 11.50 -7.73 -13.11
CA TYR A 269 11.29 -7.21 -14.47
C TYR A 269 10.38 -8.12 -15.29
N ASP A 270 10.48 -9.43 -15.09
CA ASP A 270 9.60 -10.40 -15.74
C ASP A 270 8.17 -10.27 -15.18
N GLU A 271 8.03 -10.00 -13.88
CA GLU A 271 6.74 -9.73 -13.24
C GLU A 271 6.11 -8.40 -13.74
N ILE A 272 6.91 -7.37 -13.96
CA ILE A 272 6.43 -6.15 -14.61
C ILE A 272 5.90 -6.47 -16.01
N ASP A 273 6.65 -7.20 -16.83
CA ASP A 273 6.22 -7.58 -18.17
C ASP A 273 4.93 -8.42 -18.14
N HIS A 274 4.84 -9.36 -17.22
CA HIS A 274 3.68 -10.24 -17.07
C HIS A 274 2.43 -9.45 -16.68
N PHE A 275 2.45 -8.76 -15.57
CA PHE A 275 1.25 -8.11 -15.01
C PHE A 275 0.88 -6.80 -15.70
N ALA A 276 1.85 -5.99 -16.15
CA ALA A 276 1.57 -4.80 -16.95
C ALA A 276 1.08 -5.17 -18.36
N GLY A 277 1.67 -6.19 -18.97
CA GLY A 277 1.22 -6.74 -20.26
C GLY A 277 -0.20 -7.30 -20.19
N ALA A 278 -0.54 -7.97 -19.11
CA ALA A 278 -1.90 -8.46 -18.82
C ALA A 278 -2.88 -7.35 -18.40
N LYS A 279 -2.43 -6.10 -18.22
CA LYS A 279 -3.22 -4.94 -17.75
C LYS A 279 -3.86 -5.19 -16.38
N ARG A 280 -3.10 -5.81 -15.48
CA ARG A 280 -3.55 -6.14 -14.12
C ARG A 280 -3.01 -5.19 -13.05
N ILE A 281 -2.22 -4.19 -13.39
CA ILE A 281 -1.67 -3.21 -12.46
C ILE A 281 -2.54 -1.95 -12.45
N SER A 282 -3.08 -1.59 -11.28
CA SER A 282 -3.84 -0.37 -11.07
C SER A 282 -2.90 0.83 -10.83
N TYR A 283 -2.01 0.71 -9.85
CA TYR A 283 -0.97 1.69 -9.55
C TYR A 283 0.27 1.00 -8.97
N VAL A 284 1.36 1.75 -8.85
CA VAL A 284 2.68 1.21 -8.51
C VAL A 284 3.28 1.95 -7.31
N HIS A 285 3.75 1.19 -6.33
CA HIS A 285 4.71 1.65 -5.34
C HIS A 285 6.12 1.53 -5.93
N PHE A 286 6.68 2.67 -6.28
CA PHE A 286 8.00 2.79 -6.93
C PHE A 286 9.08 2.95 -5.86
N ARG A 287 9.27 1.90 -5.08
CA ARG A 287 10.19 1.82 -3.93
C ARG A 287 11.37 0.91 -4.28
N ASN A 288 12.55 1.25 -3.77
CA ASN A 288 13.76 0.43 -3.91
C ASN A 288 14.20 -0.15 -2.58
N VAL A 289 14.74 -1.35 -2.61
CA VAL A 289 15.18 -2.10 -1.43
C VAL A 289 16.52 -2.77 -1.69
N ARG A 290 17.23 -3.12 -0.63
CA ARG A 290 18.44 -3.94 -0.63
C ARG A 290 18.20 -5.19 0.19
N GLY A 291 18.46 -6.35 -0.39
CA GLY A 291 18.26 -7.66 0.25
C GLY A 291 16.85 -8.22 0.03
N LYS A 292 16.63 -9.35 0.62
CA LYS A 292 15.39 -10.13 0.55
C LYS A 292 15.04 -10.67 1.94
N VAL A 293 13.80 -11.11 2.15
CA VAL A 293 13.49 -11.84 3.38
C VAL A 293 14.46 -13.01 3.56
N PRO A 294 14.92 -13.25 4.78
CA PRO A 294 14.42 -12.74 6.07
C PRO A 294 15.08 -11.44 6.56
N CYS A 295 15.87 -10.73 5.73
CA CYS A 295 16.50 -9.45 6.11
C CYS A 295 16.65 -8.54 4.88
N TYR A 296 16.04 -7.35 4.94
CA TYR A 296 16.15 -6.33 3.89
C TYR A 296 16.08 -4.91 4.47
N ASP A 297 16.52 -3.94 3.66
CA ASP A 297 16.44 -2.52 3.94
C ASP A 297 15.75 -1.78 2.80
N GLU A 298 14.80 -0.91 3.11
CA GLU A 298 14.34 0.10 2.16
C GLU A 298 15.42 1.19 2.06
N VAL A 299 15.74 1.59 0.83
CA VAL A 299 16.85 2.51 0.57
C VAL A 299 16.41 3.61 -0.42
N PHE A 300 17.30 4.53 -0.75
CA PHE A 300 17.00 5.52 -1.79
C PHE A 300 16.76 4.85 -3.15
N LEU A 301 15.98 5.51 -4.00
CA LEU A 301 15.60 4.95 -5.31
C LEU A 301 16.80 4.58 -6.18
N ASP A 302 17.92 5.27 -6.03
CA ASP A 302 19.18 5.08 -6.77
C ASP A 302 20.18 4.16 -6.08
N GLU A 303 19.80 3.50 -4.99
CA GLU A 303 20.77 2.80 -4.11
C GLU A 303 20.51 1.29 -3.95
N GLY A 304 19.28 0.81 -4.23
CA GLY A 304 18.88 -0.57 -3.96
C GLY A 304 19.24 -1.55 -5.07
N ASP A 305 18.69 -2.74 -4.93
CA ASP A 305 18.93 -3.86 -5.86
C ASP A 305 18.10 -3.76 -7.16
N ILE A 306 17.16 -2.83 -7.23
CA ILE A 306 16.34 -2.59 -8.41
C ILE A 306 16.98 -1.52 -9.28
N ASP A 307 17.24 -1.82 -10.55
CA ASP A 307 17.46 -0.80 -11.57
C ASP A 307 16.12 -0.12 -11.92
N MET A 308 15.87 1.02 -11.27
CA MET A 308 14.62 1.76 -11.35
C MET A 308 14.34 2.29 -12.76
N LEU A 309 15.39 2.62 -13.53
CA LEU A 309 15.25 3.12 -14.90
C LEU A 309 14.85 1.99 -15.85
N ARG A 310 15.44 0.81 -15.66
CA ARG A 310 15.02 -0.40 -16.38
C ARG A 310 13.57 -0.76 -16.07
N ALA A 311 13.15 -0.66 -14.80
CA ALA A 311 11.77 -0.93 -14.41
C ALA A 311 10.79 0.03 -15.11
N LEU A 312 11.09 1.34 -15.16
CA LEU A 312 10.27 2.31 -15.89
C LEU A 312 10.18 2.00 -17.38
N SER A 313 11.30 1.60 -18.00
CA SER A 313 11.32 1.21 -19.42
C SER A 313 10.43 0.00 -19.67
N ARG A 314 10.38 -0.98 -18.74
CA ARG A 314 9.49 -2.15 -18.82
C ARG A 314 8.01 -1.75 -18.70
N PHE A 315 7.66 -0.90 -17.75
CA PHE A 315 6.28 -0.38 -17.64
C PHE A 315 5.85 0.33 -18.93
N GLN A 316 6.73 1.17 -19.50
CA GLN A 316 6.43 1.86 -20.76
C GLN A 316 6.25 0.89 -21.93
N ALA A 317 7.16 -0.09 -22.07
CA ALA A 317 7.11 -1.09 -23.14
C ALA A 317 5.81 -1.91 -23.13
N ASN A 318 5.25 -2.14 -21.94
CA ASN A 318 3.96 -2.83 -21.73
C ASN A 318 2.75 -1.90 -21.76
N GLY A 319 2.96 -0.60 -22.06
CA GLY A 319 1.88 0.38 -22.23
C GLY A 319 1.18 0.76 -20.92
N PHE A 320 1.82 0.61 -19.77
CA PHE A 320 1.27 1.04 -18.47
C PHE A 320 1.06 2.56 -18.45
N LYS A 321 -0.11 3.00 -17.97
CA LYS A 321 -0.51 4.43 -17.93
C LYS A 321 -1.04 4.85 -16.55
N GLY A 322 -0.88 4.01 -15.56
CA GLY A 322 -1.31 4.28 -14.19
C GLY A 322 -0.42 5.27 -13.45
N VAL A 323 -0.69 5.40 -12.17
CA VAL A 323 0.07 6.26 -11.26
C VAL A 323 1.22 5.47 -10.64
N LEU A 324 2.38 6.11 -10.49
CA LEU A 324 3.49 5.62 -9.67
C LEU A 324 3.72 6.60 -8.52
N ILE A 325 3.84 6.07 -7.31
CA ILE A 325 4.18 6.84 -6.10
C ILE A 325 5.47 6.31 -5.48
N PRO A 326 6.26 7.15 -4.79
CA PRO A 326 7.51 6.69 -4.16
C PRO A 326 7.30 5.79 -2.94
N ASP A 327 6.09 5.71 -2.38
CA ASP A 327 5.71 4.96 -1.16
C ASP A 327 6.54 5.43 0.05
N HIS A 328 7.57 4.69 0.46
CA HIS A 328 8.48 5.08 1.52
C HIS A 328 9.79 5.65 0.97
N THR A 329 10.47 6.46 1.78
CA THR A 329 11.82 6.96 1.49
C THR A 329 12.64 7.03 2.77
N PRO A 330 13.98 6.88 2.69
CA PRO A 330 14.84 7.15 3.84
C PRO A 330 14.67 8.59 4.33
N LEU A 331 14.77 8.77 5.64
CA LEU A 331 14.68 10.06 6.30
C LEU A 331 16.03 10.79 6.19
N ILE A 332 16.07 11.86 5.41
CA ILE A 332 17.28 12.67 5.23
C ILE A 332 17.49 13.57 6.45
N THR A 333 18.72 13.68 6.92
CA THR A 333 19.07 14.51 8.08
C THR A 333 18.82 15.99 7.83
N CYS A 334 17.67 16.49 8.26
CA CYS A 334 17.25 17.88 8.23
C CYS A 334 16.08 18.12 9.20
N ARG A 335 15.55 19.36 9.26
CA ARG A 335 14.39 19.68 10.12
C ARG A 335 13.06 19.08 9.64
N ALA A 336 12.98 18.67 8.36
CA ALA A 336 11.79 18.09 7.74
C ALA A 336 12.19 16.83 6.94
N PRO A 337 12.57 15.74 7.62
CA PRO A 337 13.19 14.57 7.00
C PRO A 337 12.32 13.90 5.96
N TRP A 338 11.02 13.79 6.20
CA TRP A 338 10.07 13.22 5.25
C TRP A 338 9.99 14.05 3.95
N TYR A 339 9.83 15.37 4.08
CA TYR A 339 9.79 16.26 2.91
C TYR A 339 11.07 16.19 2.07
N ALA A 340 12.21 16.10 2.73
CA ALA A 340 13.51 16.00 2.03
C ALA A 340 13.61 14.66 1.28
N GLY A 341 13.27 13.54 1.91
CA GLY A 341 13.25 12.21 1.29
C GLY A 341 12.29 12.14 0.11
N MET A 342 11.05 12.61 0.30
CA MET A 342 10.03 12.62 -0.75
C MET A 342 10.41 13.55 -1.91
N SER A 343 10.97 14.75 -1.63
CA SER A 343 11.47 15.65 -2.69
C SER A 343 12.55 14.99 -3.53
N TYR A 344 13.48 14.26 -2.89
CA TYR A 344 14.52 13.53 -3.58
C TYR A 344 13.93 12.43 -4.47
N ALA A 345 13.03 11.60 -3.94
CA ALA A 345 12.41 10.52 -4.68
C ALA A 345 11.58 11.03 -5.87
N LEU A 346 10.73 12.04 -5.64
CA LEU A 346 9.90 12.63 -6.69
C LEU A 346 10.74 13.35 -7.76
N GLY A 347 11.84 14.00 -7.36
CA GLY A 347 12.81 14.61 -8.29
C GLY A 347 13.47 13.57 -9.18
N TYR A 348 13.90 12.44 -8.60
CA TYR A 348 14.45 11.30 -9.34
C TYR A 348 13.45 10.74 -10.34
N MET A 349 12.22 10.43 -9.89
CA MET A 349 11.16 9.90 -10.74
C MET A 349 10.81 10.85 -11.89
N ARG A 350 10.70 12.15 -11.60
CA ARG A 350 10.41 13.16 -12.61
C ARG A 350 11.51 13.28 -13.67
N ALA A 351 12.78 13.23 -13.25
CA ALA A 351 13.92 13.22 -14.18
C ALA A 351 13.89 11.97 -15.06
N ALA A 352 13.64 10.79 -14.47
CA ALA A 352 13.53 9.53 -15.18
C ALA A 352 12.37 9.53 -16.19
N PHE A 353 11.19 10.05 -15.83
CA PHE A 353 10.06 10.21 -16.76
C PHE A 353 10.42 11.14 -17.93
N THR A 354 11.15 12.22 -17.65
CA THR A 354 11.60 13.15 -18.70
C THR A 354 12.58 12.50 -19.67
N MET A 355 13.50 11.67 -19.15
CA MET A 355 14.45 10.91 -19.98
C MET A 355 13.70 9.89 -20.84
N LEU A 356 12.77 9.16 -20.26
CA LEU A 356 11.93 8.17 -20.93
C LEU A 356 11.10 8.80 -22.06
N ASP A 357 10.48 9.94 -21.83
CA ASP A 357 9.69 10.67 -22.82
C ASP A 357 10.54 11.21 -23.99
N LYS A 358 11.84 11.40 -23.76
CA LYS A 358 12.81 11.82 -24.79
C LYS A 358 13.48 10.65 -25.51
N GLY A 359 13.14 9.40 -25.13
CA GLY A 359 13.79 8.21 -25.69
C GLY A 359 15.27 8.08 -25.29
N LEU A 360 15.64 8.54 -24.11
CA LEU A 360 16.99 8.49 -23.56
C LEU A 360 17.18 7.32 -22.55
N LEU A 361 16.12 6.53 -22.31
CA LEU A 361 16.14 5.30 -21.52
C LEU A 361 15.80 4.10 -22.41
#